data_78ee00f3f6d4eff90c15cfe530f7c520
#
_entry.id   78ee00f3f6d4eff90c15cfe530f7c520
#
_cell.length_a   1.000
_cell.length_b   1.000
_cell.length_c   1.000
_cell.angle_alpha   90.00
_cell.angle_beta   90.00
_cell.angle_gamma   90.00
#
_symmetry.space_group_name_H-M   'P 1'
#
loop_
_entity.id
_entity.type
_entity.pdbx_description
1 polymer ?
#
loop_
_entity_poly.entity_id
_entity_poly.type
_entity_poly.pdbx_seq_one_letter_code
_entity_poly.pdbx_strand_id
1 'polypeptide(L)'
;MVVENNVALQPYNSFGIVARALRLARVRDESGLRELMASAEWPALTREAPPFVLGGGSNLVVTGDIKPLVLKVEITGRRLVSETDKGWLVEAGAGENWHDTVRWSLD
;
A
#
# COMPACT_ATOMS: atom_id res chain seq x y z
N MET A 1 15.84 -3.97 -2.74
CA MET A 1 14.63 -3.12 -2.78
C MET A 1 14.88 -1.93 -3.71
N VAL A 2 14.00 -1.70 -4.64
CA VAL A 2 14.14 -0.63 -5.63
C VAL A 2 13.20 0.51 -5.28
N VAL A 3 13.74 1.73 -5.24
CA VAL A 3 12.94 2.95 -5.10
C VAL A 3 12.81 3.58 -6.49
N GLU A 4 11.58 3.72 -6.95
CA GLU A 4 11.27 4.34 -8.23
C GLU A 4 11.13 5.85 -8.05
N ASN A 5 11.56 6.62 -9.04
CA ASN A 5 11.49 8.08 -8.98
C ASN A 5 10.46 8.61 -9.98
N ASN A 6 9.77 9.67 -9.59
CA ASN A 6 8.88 10.42 -10.45
C ASN A 6 7.79 9.54 -11.09
N VAL A 7 7.07 8.79 -10.26
CA VAL A 7 6.06 7.82 -10.69
C VAL A 7 4.70 8.47 -10.80
N ALA A 8 4.02 8.27 -11.93
CA ALA A 8 2.66 8.74 -12.12
C ALA A 8 1.69 7.96 -11.22
N LEU A 9 0.87 8.66 -10.45
CA LEU A 9 -0.08 8.07 -9.52
C LEU A 9 -1.50 7.92 -10.09
N GLN A 10 -1.73 8.43 -11.29
CA GLN A 10 -3.05 8.35 -11.92
C GLN A 10 -3.62 6.92 -11.96
N PRO A 11 -2.82 5.86 -12.29
CA PRO A 11 -3.34 4.50 -12.30
C PRO A 11 -3.69 3.95 -10.90
N TYR A 12 -3.25 4.62 -9.83
CA TYR A 12 -3.37 4.13 -8.45
C TYR A 12 -4.37 4.91 -7.61
N ASN A 13 -5.19 5.77 -8.23
CA ASN A 13 -6.27 6.43 -7.52
C ASN A 13 -7.56 6.37 -8.33
N SER A 14 -8.70 6.27 -7.64
CA SER A 14 -10.00 6.04 -8.26
C SER A 14 -10.50 7.21 -9.10
N PHE A 15 -9.98 8.41 -8.84
CA PHE A 15 -10.43 9.62 -9.54
C PHE A 15 -9.60 9.91 -10.78
N GLY A 16 -8.53 9.17 -11.03
CA GLY A 16 -7.68 9.38 -12.19
C GLY A 16 -6.97 10.73 -12.22
N ILE A 17 -6.78 11.37 -11.07
CA ILE A 17 -6.15 12.69 -10.98
C ILE A 17 -4.67 12.57 -11.33
N VAL A 18 -4.18 13.45 -12.21
CA VAL A 18 -2.79 13.46 -12.62
C VAL A 18 -1.93 14.04 -11.48
N ALA A 19 -1.11 13.20 -10.88
CA ALA A 19 -0.16 13.58 -9.85
C ALA A 19 1.00 12.57 -9.87
N ARG A 20 2.13 12.92 -9.24
CA ARG A 20 3.30 12.06 -9.23
C ARG A 20 3.82 11.88 -7.82
N ALA A 21 4.38 10.69 -7.55
CA ALA A 21 5.21 10.45 -6.39
C ALA A 21 6.66 10.71 -6.81
N LEU A 22 7.36 11.57 -6.09
CA LEU A 22 8.77 11.81 -6.38
C LEU A 22 9.61 10.57 -6.12
N ARG A 23 9.24 9.78 -5.12
CA ARG A 23 9.88 8.51 -4.80
C ARG A 23 8.79 7.50 -4.40
N LEU A 24 8.87 6.28 -4.91
CA LEU A 24 7.91 5.24 -4.63
C LEU A 24 8.63 3.90 -4.45
N ALA A 25 8.27 3.17 -3.41
CA ALA A 25 8.72 1.80 -3.19
C ALA A 25 7.52 0.86 -3.16
N ARG A 26 7.58 -0.23 -3.90
CA ARG A 26 6.53 -1.24 -3.91
C ARG A 26 6.83 -2.29 -2.85
N VAL A 27 5.84 -2.56 -2.01
CA VAL A 27 5.94 -3.54 -0.95
C VAL A 27 5.02 -4.70 -1.28
N ARG A 28 5.59 -5.85 -1.63
CA ARG A 28 4.84 -7.03 -2.06
C ARG A 28 4.70 -8.09 -0.97
N ASP A 29 5.52 -8.01 0.08
CA ASP A 29 5.45 -8.89 1.21
C ASP A 29 6.07 -8.22 2.44
N GLU A 30 5.89 -8.82 3.60
CA GLU A 30 6.41 -8.30 4.85
C GLU A 30 7.94 -8.29 4.86
N SER A 31 8.55 -9.31 4.27
CA SER A 31 10.01 -9.42 4.17
C SER A 31 10.60 -8.24 3.38
N GLY A 32 9.98 -7.87 2.28
CA GLY A 32 10.40 -6.71 1.48
C GLY A 32 10.28 -5.40 2.23
N LEU A 33 9.24 -5.24 3.03
CA LEU A 33 9.08 -4.06 3.87
C LEU A 33 10.18 -3.97 4.93
N ARG A 34 10.49 -5.08 5.60
CA ARG A 34 11.56 -5.12 6.59
C ARG A 34 12.91 -4.82 5.97
N GLU A 35 13.18 -5.35 4.80
CA GLU A 35 14.40 -5.10 4.06
C GLU A 35 14.56 -3.62 3.71
N LEU A 36 13.50 -2.98 3.25
CA LEU A 36 13.49 -1.54 2.95
C LEU A 36 13.78 -0.72 4.21
N MET A 37 13.10 -1.02 5.31
CA MET A 37 13.27 -0.29 6.58
C MET A 37 14.66 -0.49 7.18
N ALA A 38 15.31 -1.61 6.89
CA ALA A 38 16.67 -1.91 7.34
C ALA A 38 17.74 -1.38 6.37
N SER A 39 17.36 -0.83 5.22
CA SER A 39 18.31 -0.37 4.22
C SER A 39 19.02 0.91 4.66
N ALA A 40 20.21 1.15 4.11
CA ALA A 40 21.01 2.34 4.41
C ALA A 40 20.32 3.63 3.93
N GLU A 41 19.45 3.54 2.93
CA GLU A 41 18.71 4.68 2.37
C GLU A 41 17.51 5.11 3.21
N TRP A 42 16.98 4.23 4.05
CA TRP A 42 15.74 4.49 4.80
C TRP A 42 15.79 5.78 5.63
N PRO A 43 16.83 6.07 6.41
CA PRO A 43 16.87 7.31 7.19
C PRO A 43 16.77 8.56 6.31
N ALA A 44 17.44 8.56 5.16
CA ALA A 44 17.39 9.71 4.24
C ALA A 44 16.02 9.84 3.58
N LEU A 45 15.39 8.72 3.23
CA LEU A 45 14.08 8.70 2.58
C LEU A 45 12.96 9.20 3.50
N THR A 46 13.12 9.06 4.82
CA THR A 46 12.06 9.37 5.79
C THR A 46 12.42 10.55 6.70
N ARG A 47 13.54 11.24 6.44
CA ARG A 47 14.07 12.30 7.31
C ARG A 47 13.08 13.46 7.49
N GLU A 48 12.47 13.92 6.40
CA GLU A 48 11.66 15.15 6.42
C GLU A 48 10.19 14.88 6.75
N ALA A 49 9.70 13.68 6.46
CA ALA A 49 8.30 13.32 6.69
C ALA A 49 8.14 11.81 6.75
N PRO A 50 7.12 11.31 7.49
CA PRO A 50 6.79 9.89 7.47
C PRO A 50 6.42 9.44 6.04
N PRO A 51 6.62 8.17 5.70
CA PRO A 51 6.19 7.64 4.41
C PRO A 51 4.66 7.77 4.24
N PHE A 52 4.24 8.02 3.01
CA PHE A 52 2.84 7.99 2.63
C PHE A 52 2.47 6.58 2.18
N VAL A 53 1.55 5.95 2.88
CA VAL A 53 1.15 4.57 2.59
C VAL A 53 0.00 4.58 1.58
N LEU A 54 0.20 3.92 0.44
CA LEU A 54 -0.79 3.82 -0.63
C LEU A 54 -1.16 2.35 -0.83
N GLY A 55 -2.44 2.03 -0.61
CA GLY A 55 -2.99 0.71 -0.92
C GLY A 55 -3.59 0.68 -2.33
N GLY A 56 -4.84 0.24 -2.46
CA GLY A 56 -5.54 0.20 -3.75
C GLY A 56 -5.93 1.56 -4.31
N GLY A 57 -5.92 2.61 -3.49
CA GLY A 57 -6.24 3.96 -3.92
C GLY A 57 -7.72 4.26 -4.08
N SER A 58 -8.62 3.35 -3.67
CA SER A 58 -10.06 3.49 -3.89
C SER A 58 -10.71 4.66 -3.15
N ASN A 59 -10.13 5.09 -2.03
CA ASN A 59 -10.61 6.21 -1.24
C ASN A 59 -9.62 7.38 -1.20
N LEU A 60 -8.70 7.41 -2.16
CA LEU A 60 -7.63 8.39 -2.19
C LEU A 60 -7.94 9.49 -3.20
N VAL A 61 -7.84 10.73 -2.76
CA VAL A 61 -7.87 11.91 -3.64
C VAL A 61 -6.49 12.57 -3.55
N VAL A 62 -5.78 12.59 -4.67
CA VAL A 62 -4.45 13.19 -4.76
C VAL A 62 -4.58 14.50 -5.52
N THR A 63 -4.32 15.64 -4.85
CA THR A 63 -4.49 16.97 -5.40
C THR A 63 -3.19 17.59 -5.91
N GLY A 64 -2.06 16.92 -5.74
CA GLY A 64 -0.75 17.39 -6.18
C GLY A 64 0.30 16.31 -6.00
N ASP A 65 1.53 16.64 -6.34
CA ASP A 65 2.65 15.72 -6.23
C ASP A 65 2.94 15.39 -4.76
N ILE A 66 3.29 14.14 -4.49
CA ILE A 66 3.61 13.65 -3.16
C ILE A 66 5.12 13.64 -2.98
N LYS A 67 5.62 14.49 -2.07
CA LYS A 67 7.07 14.61 -1.80
C LYS A 67 7.61 13.52 -0.88
N PRO A 68 6.92 13.12 0.21
CA PRO A 68 7.39 12.00 1.02
C PRO A 68 7.52 10.72 0.20
N LEU A 69 8.33 9.78 0.69
CA LEU A 69 8.39 8.45 0.09
C LEU A 69 7.00 7.81 0.09
N VAL A 70 6.55 7.35 -1.05
CA VAL A 70 5.30 6.60 -1.17
C VAL A 70 5.60 5.11 -1.05
N LEU A 71 4.96 4.46 -0.09
CA LEU A 71 4.98 3.00 0.03
C LEU A 71 3.73 2.45 -0.65
N LYS A 72 3.88 1.92 -1.85
CA LYS A 72 2.78 1.26 -2.56
C LYS A 72 2.67 -0.17 -2.04
N VAL A 73 1.67 -0.43 -1.22
CA VAL A 73 1.48 -1.74 -0.59
C VAL A 73 0.73 -2.66 -1.54
N GLU A 74 1.40 -3.74 -1.93
CA GLU A 74 0.89 -4.75 -2.85
C GLU A 74 0.85 -6.13 -2.20
N ILE A 75 0.81 -6.18 -0.86
CA ILE A 75 0.71 -7.43 -0.10
C ILE A 75 -0.69 -8.01 -0.29
N THR A 76 -0.75 -9.21 -0.85
CA THR A 76 -2.02 -9.88 -1.16
C THR A 76 -2.21 -11.13 -0.30
N GLY A 77 -3.39 -11.73 -0.43
CA GLY A 77 -3.74 -12.95 0.27
C GLY A 77 -4.91 -12.73 1.22
N ARG A 78 -5.80 -13.69 1.27
CA ARG A 78 -6.96 -13.69 2.18
C ARG A 78 -7.09 -15.08 2.76
N ARG A 79 -7.37 -15.15 4.06
CA ARG A 79 -7.61 -16.44 4.69
C ARG A 79 -8.54 -16.32 5.89
N LEU A 80 -9.25 -17.39 6.17
CA LEU A 80 -10.04 -17.53 7.39
C LEU A 80 -9.10 -17.97 8.51
N VAL A 81 -8.96 -17.13 9.53
CA VAL A 81 -8.08 -17.42 10.68
C VAL A 81 -8.81 -18.29 11.70
N SER A 82 -10.04 -17.91 12.05
CA SER A 82 -10.85 -18.70 12.98
C SER A 82 -12.33 -18.47 12.75
N GLU A 83 -13.13 -19.44 13.13
CA GLU A 83 -14.59 -19.39 13.05
C GLU A 83 -15.16 -19.72 14.42
N THR A 84 -16.08 -18.88 14.89
CA THR A 84 -16.81 -19.07 16.14
C THR A 84 -18.30 -18.82 15.89
N ASP A 85 -19.12 -19.14 16.90
CA ASP A 85 -20.56 -18.84 16.85
C ASP A 85 -20.87 -17.33 16.81
N LYS A 86 -19.89 -16.49 17.12
CA LYS A 86 -20.03 -15.03 17.07
C LYS A 86 -19.60 -14.42 15.74
N GLY A 87 -18.91 -15.18 14.89
CA GLY A 87 -18.45 -14.70 13.61
C GLY A 87 -17.15 -15.35 13.15
N TRP A 88 -16.61 -14.82 12.08
CA TRP A 88 -15.37 -15.29 11.48
C TRP A 88 -14.28 -14.24 11.63
N LEU A 89 -13.08 -14.69 12.00
CA LEU A 89 -11.90 -13.84 11.98
C LEU A 89 -11.13 -14.13 10.70
N VAL A 90 -10.99 -13.11 9.85
CA VAL A 90 -10.31 -13.25 8.57
C VAL A 90 -9.08 -12.34 8.52
N GLU A 91 -8.11 -12.74 7.70
CA GLU A 91 -6.90 -11.97 7.45
C GLU A 91 -6.84 -11.61 5.97
N ALA A 92 -6.54 -10.35 5.67
CA ALA A 92 -6.33 -9.91 4.29
C ALA A 92 -5.05 -9.08 4.23
N GLY A 93 -4.27 -9.26 3.15
CA GLY A 93 -3.11 -8.44 2.90
C GLY A 93 -3.48 -6.99 2.71
N ALA A 94 -2.63 -6.08 3.15
CA ALA A 94 -2.91 -4.64 3.11
C ALA A 94 -3.05 -4.08 1.69
N GLY A 95 -2.59 -4.80 0.68
CA GLY A 95 -2.75 -4.43 -0.73
C GLY A 95 -4.00 -5.00 -1.39
N GLU A 96 -4.81 -5.78 -0.65
CA GLU A 96 -6.05 -6.34 -1.20
C GLU A 96 -7.10 -5.27 -1.43
N ASN A 97 -7.90 -5.44 -2.47
CA ASN A 97 -9.04 -4.57 -2.75
C ASN A 97 -10.15 -4.84 -1.73
N TRP A 98 -10.64 -3.79 -1.08
CA TRP A 98 -11.65 -3.92 -0.03
C TRP A 98 -12.95 -4.52 -0.56
N HIS A 99 -13.40 -4.05 -1.71
CA HIS A 99 -14.65 -4.55 -2.31
C HIS A 99 -14.56 -6.05 -2.62
N ASP A 100 -13.44 -6.50 -3.19
CA ASP A 100 -13.20 -7.91 -3.48
C ASP A 100 -13.09 -8.73 -2.19
N THR A 101 -12.52 -8.17 -1.13
CA THR A 101 -12.41 -8.82 0.18
C THR A 101 -13.79 -9.02 0.79
N VAL A 102 -14.66 -8.01 0.71
CA VAL A 102 -16.04 -8.12 1.18
C VAL A 102 -16.79 -9.21 0.39
N ARG A 103 -16.67 -9.22 -0.92
CA ARG A 103 -17.30 -10.26 -1.76
C ARG A 103 -16.81 -11.66 -1.39
N TRP A 104 -15.51 -11.82 -1.20
CA TRP A 104 -14.93 -13.09 -0.78
C TRP A 104 -15.50 -13.55 0.57
N SER A 105 -15.68 -12.65 1.54
CA SER A 105 -16.18 -12.98 2.87
C SER A 105 -17.64 -13.44 2.87
N LEU A 106 -18.41 -13.13 1.83
CA LEU A 106 -19.80 -13.50 1.70
C LEU A 106 -20.02 -14.86 1.04
N ASP A 107 -18.97 -15.46 0.51
CA ASP A 107 -19.05 -16.78 -0.16
C ASP A 107 -18.88 -17.97 0.80
#